data_e2f315b127a8eec88c95c567704bc764
#
_entry.id   e2f315b127a8eec88c95c567704bc764
#
_cell.length_a   1.000
_cell.length_b   1.000
_cell.length_c   1.000
_cell.angle_alpha   90.00
_cell.angle_beta   90.00
_cell.angle_gamma   90.00
#
_symmetry.space_group_name_H-M   'P 1'
#
loop_
_entity.id
_entity.type
_entity.pdbx_description
1 polymer ?
#
loop_
_entity_poly.entity_id
_entity_poly.type
_entity_poly.pdbx_seq_one_letter_code
_entity_poly.pdbx_strand_id
1 'polypeptide(L)'
;ILLKITVNVCRLILASTFIFSGFVKANDPYGTAYKLIDYLNAWSVHLPEAFALFGAVILATIELVIGLYLFFGISRRPIARITTVLMGFMTLFTVYIAIFNPVSDCGCFGDAIILTNTETLLKNIVLMGASIMLWKYYELQIRFLSKNTEWLISIFSNIYALALAGYSIVYLPVIDFRPYHIGADVRRGIEIPEEERPQFENKIVYERDGEILELGLDEDDPDSTWTYVETKRVMIKEGGKALMSNFYIIDQNKEDITQAIVEDKGYSFLLIAPQIENATQGFIGDINEIYDYATENGYGFYCVTSSDTTAQKSWIDHTGAEYSIYNGDERTLKTVVRSNLGLVLLKDGKIIKKRSTYNLPDQ
;
A
#
# COMPACT_ATOMS: atom_id res chain seq x y z
N ILE A 1 -10.81 -5.98 -41.94
CA ILE A 1 -9.45 -5.93 -41.40
C ILE A 1 -9.43 -5.03 -40.16
N LEU A 2 -9.87 -3.78 -40.24
CA LEU A 2 -9.85 -2.80 -39.13
C LEU A 2 -10.52 -3.34 -37.84
N LEU A 3 -11.76 -3.87 -37.95
CA LEU A 3 -12.50 -4.43 -36.82
C LEU A 3 -11.71 -5.56 -36.14
N LYS A 4 -11.05 -6.44 -36.91
CA LYS A 4 -10.21 -7.52 -36.33
C LYS A 4 -9.01 -6.95 -35.56
N ILE A 5 -8.39 -5.89 -36.08
CA ILE A 5 -7.28 -5.22 -35.39
C ILE A 5 -7.78 -4.62 -34.08
N THR A 6 -8.87 -3.86 -34.11
CA THR A 6 -9.44 -3.21 -32.92
C THR A 6 -9.81 -4.22 -31.83
N VAL A 7 -10.47 -5.34 -32.18
CA VAL A 7 -10.81 -6.42 -31.23
C VAL A 7 -9.56 -6.98 -30.55
N ASN A 8 -8.48 -7.21 -31.31
CA ASN A 8 -7.27 -7.76 -30.74
C ASN A 8 -6.47 -6.74 -29.91
N VAL A 9 -6.53 -5.46 -30.26
CA VAL A 9 -5.98 -4.38 -29.42
C VAL A 9 -6.74 -4.30 -28.10
N CYS A 10 -8.06 -4.27 -28.11
CA CYS A 10 -8.90 -4.33 -26.90
C CYS A 10 -8.57 -5.56 -26.04
N ARG A 11 -8.39 -6.72 -26.69
CA ARG A 11 -7.98 -7.95 -26.00
C ARG A 11 -6.64 -7.81 -25.29
N LEU A 12 -5.63 -7.26 -25.96
CA LEU A 12 -4.30 -7.08 -25.39
C LEU A 12 -4.30 -6.07 -24.24
N ILE A 13 -5.06 -4.98 -24.36
CA ILE A 13 -5.22 -4.00 -23.27
C ILE A 13 -5.84 -4.68 -22.03
N LEU A 14 -6.96 -5.40 -22.22
CA LEU A 14 -7.58 -6.15 -21.13
C LEU A 14 -6.63 -7.19 -20.54
N ALA A 15 -5.94 -7.97 -21.39
CA ALA A 15 -4.99 -8.98 -20.96
C ALA A 15 -3.87 -8.37 -20.10
N SER A 16 -3.22 -7.31 -20.56
CA SER A 16 -2.15 -6.63 -19.84
C SER A 16 -2.64 -6.09 -18.50
N THR A 17 -3.83 -5.48 -18.47
CA THR A 17 -4.43 -4.94 -17.24
C THR A 17 -4.70 -6.06 -16.23
N PHE A 18 -5.31 -7.17 -16.65
CA PHE A 18 -5.63 -8.28 -15.76
C PHE A 18 -4.38 -9.06 -15.30
N ILE A 19 -3.37 -9.25 -16.19
CA ILE A 19 -2.10 -9.87 -15.82
C ILE A 19 -1.40 -9.01 -14.76
N PHE A 20 -1.29 -7.71 -15.01
CA PHE A 20 -0.63 -6.80 -14.07
C PHE A 20 -1.36 -6.73 -12.73
N SER A 21 -2.68 -6.57 -12.76
CA SER A 21 -3.51 -6.51 -11.56
C SER A 21 -3.43 -7.80 -10.73
N GLY A 22 -3.55 -8.96 -11.38
CA GLY A 22 -3.44 -10.25 -10.71
C GLY A 22 -2.04 -10.54 -10.18
N PHE A 23 -0.99 -10.16 -10.94
CA PHE A 23 0.39 -10.30 -10.50
C PHE A 23 0.68 -9.47 -9.24
N VAL A 24 0.32 -8.17 -9.24
CA VAL A 24 0.56 -7.28 -8.09
C VAL A 24 -0.16 -7.77 -6.85
N LYS A 25 -1.42 -8.25 -6.99
CA LYS A 25 -2.18 -8.82 -5.87
C LYS A 25 -1.60 -10.17 -5.37
N ALA A 26 -1.13 -11.02 -6.28
CA ALA A 26 -0.46 -12.27 -5.90
C ALA A 26 0.90 -12.01 -5.25
N ASN A 27 1.58 -10.94 -5.65
CA ASN A 27 2.84 -10.49 -5.07
C ASN A 27 2.68 -9.85 -3.68
N ASP A 28 1.54 -9.17 -3.38
CA ASP A 28 1.21 -8.67 -2.05
C ASP A 28 -0.24 -9.05 -1.66
N PRO A 29 -0.49 -10.32 -1.27
CA PRO A 29 -1.83 -10.76 -0.86
C PRO A 29 -2.34 -10.04 0.40
N TYR A 30 -1.45 -9.73 1.36
CA TYR A 30 -1.81 -8.99 2.56
C TYR A 30 -2.27 -7.56 2.25
N GLY A 31 -1.60 -6.84 1.35
CA GLY A 31 -2.05 -5.52 0.92
C GLY A 31 -3.45 -5.55 0.32
N THR A 32 -3.74 -6.57 -0.50
CA THR A 32 -5.09 -6.78 -1.05
C THR A 32 -6.11 -7.16 0.04
N ALA A 33 -5.73 -8.00 1.01
CA ALA A 33 -6.59 -8.37 2.12
C ALA A 33 -6.94 -7.16 3.01
N TYR A 34 -5.99 -6.30 3.32
CA TYR A 34 -6.22 -5.08 4.11
C TYR A 34 -7.16 -4.12 3.39
N LYS A 35 -7.02 -3.94 2.07
CA LYS A 35 -7.97 -3.15 1.29
C LYS A 35 -9.38 -3.76 1.32
N LEU A 36 -9.50 -5.08 1.24
CA LEU A 36 -10.80 -5.76 1.36
C LEU A 36 -11.43 -5.52 2.74
N ILE A 37 -10.63 -5.59 3.82
CA ILE A 37 -11.06 -5.30 5.18
C ILE A 37 -11.50 -3.82 5.30
N ASP A 38 -10.76 -2.88 4.72
CA ASP A 38 -11.12 -1.46 4.73
C ASP A 38 -12.51 -1.23 4.09
N TYR A 39 -12.80 -1.87 2.95
CA TYR A 39 -14.12 -1.80 2.31
C TYR A 39 -15.24 -2.38 3.18
N LEU A 40 -14.99 -3.55 3.77
CA LEU A 40 -15.98 -4.22 4.59
C LEU A 40 -16.24 -3.43 5.89
N ASN A 41 -15.21 -2.87 6.50
CA ASN A 41 -15.34 -2.00 7.67
C ASN A 41 -16.14 -0.74 7.36
N ALA A 42 -15.98 -0.14 6.16
CA ALA A 42 -16.81 0.98 5.71
C ALA A 42 -18.30 0.62 5.63
N TRP A 43 -18.63 -0.66 5.48
CA TRP A 43 -20.01 -1.19 5.53
C TRP A 43 -20.37 -1.80 6.89
N SER A 44 -19.54 -1.59 7.93
CA SER A 44 -19.72 -2.16 9.27
C SER A 44 -19.73 -3.70 9.29
N VAL A 45 -19.08 -4.33 8.32
CA VAL A 45 -18.90 -5.78 8.24
C VAL A 45 -17.48 -6.12 8.68
N HIS A 46 -17.34 -6.83 9.79
CA HIS A 46 -16.05 -7.27 10.30
C HIS A 46 -15.73 -8.68 9.80
N LEU A 47 -14.67 -8.78 9.01
CA LEU A 47 -14.18 -10.05 8.48
C LEU A 47 -12.82 -10.37 9.11
N PRO A 48 -12.62 -11.59 9.67
CA PRO A 48 -11.29 -12.01 10.14
C PRO A 48 -10.25 -11.96 9.01
N GLU A 49 -9.02 -11.55 9.35
CA GLU A 49 -7.92 -11.36 8.38
C GLU A 49 -7.66 -12.60 7.52
N ALA A 50 -7.76 -13.80 8.09
CA ALA A 50 -7.56 -15.06 7.35
C ALA A 50 -8.54 -15.22 6.18
N PHE A 51 -9.82 -14.85 6.36
CA PHE A 51 -10.82 -14.94 5.29
C PHE A 51 -10.58 -13.85 4.23
N ALA A 52 -10.17 -12.65 4.64
CA ALA A 52 -9.81 -11.59 3.70
C ALA A 52 -8.58 -11.99 2.87
N LEU A 53 -7.58 -12.59 3.50
CA LEU A 53 -6.38 -13.10 2.83
C LEU A 53 -6.72 -14.20 1.83
N PHE A 54 -7.58 -15.16 2.20
CA PHE A 54 -8.07 -16.20 1.30
C PHE A 54 -8.80 -15.58 0.09
N GLY A 55 -9.68 -14.61 0.32
CA GLY A 55 -10.36 -13.86 -0.74
C GLY A 55 -9.39 -13.11 -1.66
N ALA A 56 -8.35 -12.51 -1.10
CA ALA A 56 -7.31 -11.81 -1.87
C ALA A 56 -6.54 -12.77 -2.80
N VAL A 57 -6.15 -13.95 -2.31
CA VAL A 57 -5.47 -14.98 -3.12
C VAL A 57 -6.35 -15.48 -4.26
N ILE A 58 -7.64 -15.72 -3.99
CA ILE A 58 -8.62 -16.13 -5.02
C ILE A 58 -8.75 -15.03 -6.07
N LEU A 59 -8.94 -13.78 -5.66
CA LEU A 59 -9.10 -12.65 -6.59
C LEU A 59 -7.86 -12.48 -7.47
N ALA A 60 -6.66 -12.50 -6.87
CA ALA A 60 -5.39 -12.43 -7.58
C ALA A 60 -5.25 -13.55 -8.63
N THR A 61 -5.61 -14.78 -8.25
CA THR A 61 -5.56 -15.96 -9.13
C THR A 61 -6.53 -15.81 -10.29
N ILE A 62 -7.79 -15.43 -10.03
CA ILE A 62 -8.81 -15.23 -11.07
C ILE A 62 -8.36 -14.16 -12.06
N GLU A 63 -7.89 -13.01 -11.59
CA GLU A 63 -7.44 -11.93 -12.47
C GLU A 63 -6.25 -12.36 -13.34
N LEU A 64 -5.24 -13.01 -12.75
CA LEU A 64 -4.07 -13.47 -13.49
C LEU A 64 -4.43 -14.51 -14.55
N VAL A 65 -5.27 -15.47 -14.20
CA VAL A 65 -5.75 -16.52 -15.12
C VAL A 65 -6.56 -15.91 -16.27
N ILE A 66 -7.50 -15.00 -15.98
CA ILE A 66 -8.27 -14.28 -17.01
C ILE A 66 -7.31 -13.53 -17.95
N GLY A 67 -6.34 -12.80 -17.38
CA GLY A 67 -5.37 -12.05 -18.15
C GLY A 67 -4.56 -12.93 -19.11
N LEU A 68 -4.04 -14.06 -18.63
CA LEU A 68 -3.29 -15.02 -19.44
C LEU A 68 -4.17 -15.69 -20.50
N TYR A 69 -5.41 -16.04 -20.17
CA TYR A 69 -6.35 -16.61 -21.14
C TYR A 69 -6.70 -15.62 -22.26
N LEU A 70 -6.90 -14.35 -21.91
CA LEU A 70 -7.08 -13.29 -22.89
C LEU A 70 -5.85 -13.13 -23.76
N PHE A 71 -4.65 -13.10 -23.15
CA PHE A 71 -3.38 -12.95 -23.88
C PHE A 71 -3.18 -14.04 -24.92
N PHE A 72 -3.34 -15.31 -24.55
CA PHE A 72 -3.14 -16.44 -25.45
C PHE A 72 -4.34 -16.74 -26.35
N GLY A 73 -5.51 -16.13 -26.09
CA GLY A 73 -6.76 -16.38 -26.84
C GLY A 73 -7.36 -17.75 -26.53
N ILE A 74 -7.23 -18.21 -25.28
CA ILE A 74 -7.77 -19.48 -24.78
C ILE A 74 -9.27 -19.32 -24.52
N SER A 75 -10.08 -20.34 -24.83
CA SER A 75 -11.51 -20.37 -24.49
C SER A 75 -12.24 -19.04 -24.80
N ARG A 76 -12.02 -18.47 -25.98
CA ARG A 76 -12.39 -17.08 -26.36
C ARG A 76 -13.80 -16.65 -25.95
N ARG A 77 -14.83 -17.50 -26.18
CA ARG A 77 -16.22 -17.15 -25.89
C ARG A 77 -16.53 -17.12 -24.39
N PRO A 78 -16.25 -18.16 -23.59
CA PRO A 78 -16.50 -18.13 -22.15
C PRO A 78 -15.65 -17.08 -21.44
N ILE A 79 -14.35 -16.92 -21.78
CA ILE A 79 -13.51 -15.94 -21.11
C ILE A 79 -13.95 -14.49 -21.40
N ALA A 80 -14.35 -14.19 -22.63
CA ALA A 80 -14.88 -12.87 -22.97
C ALA A 80 -16.15 -12.55 -22.14
N ARG A 81 -17.04 -13.52 -21.92
CA ARG A 81 -18.22 -13.35 -21.07
C ARG A 81 -17.85 -13.10 -19.61
N ILE A 82 -16.97 -13.95 -19.04
CA ILE A 82 -16.51 -13.83 -17.66
C ILE A 82 -15.84 -12.46 -17.45
N THR A 83 -14.97 -12.06 -18.37
CA THR A 83 -14.32 -10.74 -18.32
C THR A 83 -15.33 -9.60 -18.34
N THR A 84 -16.36 -9.68 -19.20
CA THR A 84 -17.39 -8.63 -19.28
C THR A 84 -18.24 -8.57 -18.02
N VAL A 85 -18.63 -9.71 -17.45
CA VAL A 85 -19.39 -9.75 -16.19
C VAL A 85 -18.55 -9.17 -15.04
N LEU A 86 -17.27 -9.57 -14.95
CA LEU A 86 -16.36 -9.07 -13.92
C LEU A 86 -16.13 -7.56 -14.08
N MET A 87 -15.89 -7.08 -15.30
CA MET A 87 -15.77 -5.64 -15.57
C MET A 87 -17.05 -4.87 -15.28
N GLY A 88 -18.22 -5.47 -15.53
CA GLY A 88 -19.50 -4.88 -15.13
C GLY A 88 -19.61 -4.67 -13.63
N PHE A 89 -19.31 -5.71 -12.86
CA PHE A 89 -19.26 -5.62 -11.40
C PHE A 89 -18.27 -4.57 -10.92
N MET A 90 -17.02 -4.62 -11.43
CA MET A 90 -15.96 -3.67 -11.05
C MET A 90 -16.32 -2.23 -11.43
N THR A 91 -16.98 -2.00 -12.57
CA THR A 91 -17.40 -0.65 -12.97
C THR A 91 -18.50 -0.12 -12.05
N LEU A 92 -19.51 -0.93 -11.72
CA LEU A 92 -20.54 -0.54 -10.76
C LEU A 92 -19.98 -0.25 -9.38
N PHE A 93 -19.04 -1.09 -8.93
CA PHE A 93 -18.35 -0.91 -7.66
C PHE A 93 -17.54 0.40 -7.63
N THR A 94 -16.82 0.72 -8.72
CA THR A 94 -16.04 1.96 -8.79
C THR A 94 -16.93 3.21 -8.95
N VAL A 95 -18.13 3.11 -9.53
CA VAL A 95 -19.14 4.18 -9.47
C VAL A 95 -19.53 4.48 -8.02
N TYR A 96 -19.81 3.42 -7.23
CA TYR A 96 -20.12 3.58 -5.81
C TYR A 96 -18.95 4.25 -5.06
N ILE A 97 -17.71 3.80 -5.28
CA ILE A 97 -16.53 4.37 -4.62
C ILE A 97 -16.32 5.84 -5.02
N ALA A 98 -16.49 6.18 -6.30
CA ALA A 98 -16.30 7.55 -6.79
C ALA A 98 -17.35 8.53 -6.24
N ILE A 99 -18.58 8.05 -5.92
CA ILE A 99 -19.66 8.89 -5.37
C ILE A 99 -19.51 9.04 -3.86
N PHE A 100 -19.31 7.93 -3.12
CA PHE A 100 -19.36 7.91 -1.66
C PHE A 100 -17.98 8.05 -0.99
N ASN A 101 -16.91 7.86 -1.73
CA ASN A 101 -15.50 8.00 -1.29
C ASN A 101 -15.18 7.27 0.04
N PRO A 102 -15.62 6.01 0.24
CA PRO A 102 -15.47 5.28 1.50
C PRO A 102 -14.01 4.96 1.84
N VAL A 103 -13.15 4.94 0.84
CA VAL A 103 -11.70 4.70 0.94
C VAL A 103 -10.94 5.65 0.01
N SER A 104 -9.68 5.93 0.33
CA SER A 104 -8.84 6.91 -0.40
C SER A 104 -8.52 6.49 -1.84
N ASP A 105 -8.39 5.19 -2.08
CA ASP A 105 -8.04 4.62 -3.38
C ASP A 105 -8.67 3.23 -3.55
N CYS A 106 -8.87 2.81 -4.80
CA CYS A 106 -9.52 1.54 -5.14
C CYS A 106 -8.64 0.30 -4.84
N GLY A 107 -7.32 0.42 -4.79
CA GLY A 107 -6.40 -0.71 -4.64
C GLY A 107 -6.38 -1.69 -5.82
N CYS A 108 -6.91 -1.33 -7.00
CA CYS A 108 -6.97 -2.21 -8.18
C CYS A 108 -5.59 -2.74 -8.62
N PHE A 109 -4.55 -1.93 -8.44
CA PHE A 109 -3.15 -2.28 -8.74
C PHE A 109 -2.26 -2.29 -7.49
N GLY A 110 -2.87 -2.52 -6.31
CA GLY A 110 -2.15 -2.48 -5.04
C GLY A 110 -1.36 -1.18 -4.85
N ASP A 111 -0.17 -1.29 -4.26
CA ASP A 111 0.74 -0.17 -4.05
C ASP A 111 1.63 0.14 -5.27
N ALA A 112 1.54 -0.66 -6.37
CA ALA A 112 2.35 -0.45 -7.57
C ALA A 112 1.91 0.78 -8.37
N ILE A 113 0.60 1.04 -8.44
CA ILE A 113 0.02 2.23 -9.09
C ILE A 113 -1.19 2.67 -8.26
N ILE A 114 -1.03 3.78 -7.58
CA ILE A 114 -2.11 4.38 -6.79
C ILE A 114 -2.91 5.30 -7.72
N LEU A 115 -4.16 4.92 -7.98
CA LEU A 115 -5.11 5.71 -8.78
C LEU A 115 -6.18 6.30 -7.86
N THR A 116 -6.54 7.54 -8.11
CA THR A 116 -7.71 8.15 -7.48
C THR A 116 -8.98 7.40 -7.85
N ASN A 117 -10.03 7.55 -7.05
CA ASN A 117 -11.32 6.89 -7.31
C ASN A 117 -11.92 7.29 -8.67
N THR A 118 -11.73 8.55 -9.09
CA THR A 118 -12.19 9.06 -10.39
C THR A 118 -11.40 8.48 -11.56
N GLU A 119 -10.07 8.42 -11.46
CA GLU A 119 -9.20 7.81 -12.49
C GLU A 119 -9.51 6.33 -12.66
N THR A 120 -9.76 5.63 -11.53
CA THR A 120 -10.15 4.22 -11.55
C THR A 120 -11.49 4.01 -12.26
N LEU A 121 -12.48 4.87 -12.00
CA LEU A 121 -13.77 4.82 -12.69
C LEU A 121 -13.60 5.04 -14.20
N LEU A 122 -12.83 6.05 -14.61
CA LEU A 122 -12.59 6.33 -16.03
C LEU A 122 -11.91 5.14 -16.73
N LYS A 123 -10.87 4.59 -16.11
CA LYS A 123 -10.20 3.37 -16.58
C LYS A 123 -11.21 2.21 -16.75
N ASN A 124 -12.07 1.96 -15.76
CA ASN A 124 -13.00 0.85 -15.77
C ASN A 124 -14.10 1.04 -16.83
N ILE A 125 -14.56 2.26 -17.11
CA ILE A 125 -15.49 2.53 -18.22
C ILE A 125 -14.86 2.16 -19.57
N VAL A 126 -13.60 2.53 -19.81
CA VAL A 126 -12.88 2.18 -21.04
C VAL A 126 -12.71 0.68 -21.17
N LEU A 127 -12.28 0.00 -20.08
CA LEU A 127 -12.11 -1.46 -20.08
C LEU A 127 -13.44 -2.20 -20.22
N MET A 128 -14.53 -1.67 -19.68
CA MET A 128 -15.88 -2.22 -19.89
C MET A 128 -16.28 -2.15 -21.36
N GLY A 129 -16.07 -1.02 -22.04
CA GLY A 129 -16.30 -0.89 -23.47
C GLY A 129 -15.48 -1.89 -24.29
N ALA A 130 -14.20 -2.06 -23.96
CA ALA A 130 -13.32 -3.04 -24.57
C ALA A 130 -13.81 -4.49 -24.35
N SER A 131 -14.30 -4.82 -23.15
CA SER A 131 -14.80 -6.16 -22.81
C SER A 131 -16.11 -6.49 -23.56
N ILE A 132 -17.02 -5.55 -23.67
CA ILE A 132 -18.26 -5.71 -24.47
C ILE A 132 -17.92 -5.97 -25.93
N MET A 133 -16.98 -5.20 -26.49
CA MET A 133 -16.51 -5.41 -27.86
C MET A 133 -15.91 -6.80 -28.04
N LEU A 134 -15.12 -7.25 -27.07
CA LEU A 134 -14.50 -8.56 -27.07
C LEU A 134 -15.54 -9.69 -27.02
N TRP A 135 -16.58 -9.54 -26.21
CA TRP A 135 -17.67 -10.50 -26.12
C TRP A 135 -18.50 -10.55 -27.40
N LYS A 136 -18.84 -9.39 -27.98
CA LYS A 136 -19.63 -9.32 -29.23
C LYS A 136 -18.90 -9.95 -30.43
N TYR A 137 -17.58 -9.76 -30.50
CA TYR A 137 -16.73 -10.18 -31.64
C TYR A 137 -15.69 -11.22 -31.26
N TYR A 138 -16.01 -12.14 -30.34
CA TYR A 138 -15.06 -13.13 -29.82
C TYR A 138 -14.44 -14.03 -30.90
N GLU A 139 -15.10 -14.22 -32.03
CA GLU A 139 -14.64 -15.01 -33.19
C GLU A 139 -13.41 -14.39 -33.87
N LEU A 140 -13.29 -13.05 -33.83
CA LEU A 140 -12.22 -12.31 -34.48
C LEU A 140 -10.90 -12.32 -33.65
N GLN A 141 -10.95 -12.85 -32.43
CA GLN A 141 -9.77 -12.96 -31.57
C GLN A 141 -8.77 -13.94 -32.18
N ILE A 142 -7.48 -13.54 -32.20
CA ILE A 142 -6.38 -14.39 -32.65
C ILE A 142 -6.06 -15.39 -31.53
N ARG A 143 -5.87 -16.63 -31.90
CA ARG A 143 -5.40 -17.69 -31.00
C ARG A 143 -3.91 -17.88 -31.19
N PHE A 144 -3.13 -17.81 -30.10
CA PHE A 144 -1.68 -18.02 -30.13
C PHE A 144 -1.30 -19.46 -29.85
N LEU A 145 -2.18 -20.25 -29.22
CA LEU A 145 -1.93 -21.62 -28.85
C LEU A 145 -2.91 -22.59 -29.51
N SER A 146 -2.46 -23.83 -29.72
CA SER A 146 -3.34 -24.92 -30.17
C SER A 146 -4.29 -25.37 -29.05
N LYS A 147 -5.43 -25.92 -29.39
CA LYS A 147 -6.37 -26.48 -28.40
C LYS A 147 -5.73 -27.53 -27.50
N ASN A 148 -4.79 -28.30 -28.05
CA ASN A 148 -4.14 -29.40 -27.33
C ASN A 148 -3.17 -28.92 -26.23
N THR A 149 -2.72 -27.66 -26.28
CA THR A 149 -1.79 -27.07 -25.32
C THR A 149 -2.43 -26.07 -24.35
N GLU A 150 -3.72 -25.74 -24.52
CA GLU A 150 -4.43 -24.80 -23.65
C GLU A 150 -4.42 -25.25 -22.17
N TRP A 151 -4.55 -26.55 -21.91
CA TRP A 151 -4.53 -27.09 -20.54
C TRP A 151 -3.22 -26.81 -19.81
N LEU A 152 -2.10 -26.78 -20.54
CA LEU A 152 -0.78 -26.50 -19.94
C LEU A 152 -0.72 -25.10 -19.36
N ILE A 153 -1.20 -24.10 -20.14
CA ILE A 153 -1.28 -22.72 -19.64
C ILE A 153 -2.26 -22.60 -18.47
N SER A 154 -3.38 -23.33 -18.53
CA SER A 154 -4.37 -23.34 -17.43
C SER A 154 -3.75 -23.84 -16.12
N ILE A 155 -3.02 -24.94 -16.14
CA ILE A 155 -2.35 -25.47 -14.95
C ILE A 155 -1.25 -24.53 -14.50
N PHE A 156 -0.37 -24.11 -15.44
CA PHE A 156 0.76 -23.24 -15.12
C PHE A 156 0.31 -21.92 -14.48
N SER A 157 -0.72 -21.26 -15.02
CA SER A 157 -1.19 -19.97 -14.50
C SER A 157 -1.72 -20.08 -13.08
N ASN A 158 -2.48 -21.15 -12.78
CA ASN A 158 -2.97 -21.38 -11.42
C ASN A 158 -1.84 -21.71 -10.44
N ILE A 159 -0.93 -22.62 -10.82
CA ILE A 159 0.22 -22.98 -9.97
C ILE A 159 1.09 -21.76 -9.72
N TYR A 160 1.38 -20.97 -10.77
CA TYR A 160 2.21 -19.76 -10.64
C TYR A 160 1.57 -18.73 -9.69
N ALA A 161 0.27 -18.44 -9.86
CA ALA A 161 -0.43 -17.49 -9.00
C ALA A 161 -0.43 -17.93 -7.53
N LEU A 162 -0.75 -19.21 -7.27
CA LEU A 162 -0.78 -19.77 -5.92
C LEU A 162 0.62 -19.87 -5.30
N ALA A 163 1.63 -20.25 -6.08
CA ALA A 163 3.02 -20.31 -5.61
C ALA A 163 3.57 -18.92 -5.27
N LEU A 164 3.30 -17.92 -6.13
CA LEU A 164 3.70 -16.54 -5.87
C LEU A 164 3.03 -15.98 -4.62
N ALA A 165 1.70 -16.16 -4.50
CA ALA A 165 0.96 -15.72 -3.33
C ALA A 165 1.42 -16.44 -2.06
N GLY A 166 1.58 -17.75 -2.10
CA GLY A 166 2.07 -18.55 -0.97
C GLY A 166 3.49 -18.14 -0.54
N TYR A 167 4.38 -17.92 -1.50
CA TYR A 167 5.73 -17.40 -1.21
C TYR A 167 5.66 -16.05 -0.50
N SER A 168 4.88 -15.11 -1.04
CA SER A 168 4.77 -13.75 -0.49
C SER A 168 4.10 -13.69 0.88
N ILE A 169 3.21 -14.64 1.19
CA ILE A 169 2.59 -14.77 2.52
C ILE A 169 3.62 -15.24 3.55
N VAL A 170 4.47 -16.20 3.20
CA VAL A 170 5.44 -16.80 4.14
C VAL A 170 6.67 -15.91 4.29
N TYR A 171 7.22 -15.44 3.19
CA TYR A 171 8.49 -14.72 3.22
C TYR A 171 8.34 -13.20 3.20
N LEU A 172 8.00 -12.61 2.14
CA LEU A 172 7.65 -11.18 1.91
C LEU A 172 7.37 -11.03 0.40
N PRO A 173 6.71 -9.97 -0.05
CA PRO A 173 6.56 -9.68 -1.48
C PRO A 173 7.88 -9.73 -2.24
N VAL A 174 7.89 -10.43 -3.39
CA VAL A 174 9.09 -10.57 -4.24
C VAL A 174 9.53 -9.20 -4.77
N ILE A 175 8.55 -8.36 -5.15
CA ILE A 175 8.77 -6.96 -5.52
C ILE A 175 8.03 -6.09 -4.51
N ASP A 176 8.76 -5.26 -3.79
CA ASP A 176 8.18 -4.36 -2.81
C ASP A 176 7.87 -3.01 -3.45
N PHE A 177 6.60 -2.79 -3.78
CA PHE A 177 6.11 -1.53 -4.36
C PHE A 177 5.78 -0.47 -3.31
N ARG A 178 5.88 -0.80 -2.01
CA ARG A 178 5.52 0.11 -0.91
C ARG A 178 6.61 1.15 -0.67
N PRO A 179 6.27 2.24 0.01
CA PRO A 179 7.26 3.28 0.37
C PRO A 179 8.48 2.74 1.13
N TYR A 180 8.27 1.68 1.92
CA TYR A 180 9.29 1.07 2.77
C TYR A 180 10.09 -0.05 2.08
N HIS A 181 10.31 0.01 0.77
CA HIS A 181 11.11 -0.99 0.05
C HIS A 181 12.60 -0.93 0.42
N ILE A 182 13.35 -1.98 0.11
CA ILE A 182 14.80 -1.98 0.30
C ILE A 182 15.43 -0.86 -0.55
N GLY A 183 16.26 -0.03 0.06
CA GLY A 183 16.85 1.17 -0.53
C GLY A 183 16.08 2.47 -0.25
N ALA A 184 14.87 2.39 0.31
CA ALA A 184 14.10 3.57 0.70
C ALA A 184 14.79 4.34 1.83
N ASP A 185 14.82 5.66 1.72
CA ASP A 185 15.32 6.59 2.74
C ASP A 185 14.14 7.02 3.62
N VAL A 186 14.06 6.46 4.82
CA VAL A 186 12.96 6.72 5.77
C VAL A 186 13.00 8.17 6.26
N ARG A 187 14.20 8.72 6.49
CA ARG A 187 14.37 10.12 6.92
C ARG A 187 13.73 11.09 5.93
N ARG A 188 13.98 10.90 4.63
CA ARG A 188 13.34 11.71 3.58
C ARG A 188 11.85 11.39 3.42
N GLY A 189 11.49 10.14 3.65
CA GLY A 189 10.10 9.69 3.51
C GLY A 189 9.14 10.25 4.55
N ILE A 190 9.62 10.55 5.76
CA ILE A 190 8.80 11.13 6.85
C ILE A 190 8.68 12.65 6.74
N GLU A 191 9.52 13.30 5.93
CA GLU A 191 9.47 14.74 5.70
C GLU A 191 8.54 15.09 4.53
N ILE A 192 7.85 16.22 4.64
CA ILE A 192 7.12 16.77 3.49
C ILE A 192 8.14 17.43 2.56
N PRO A 193 8.20 17.07 1.26
CA PRO A 193 9.07 17.69 0.30
C PRO A 193 8.93 19.22 0.32
N GLU A 194 10.02 19.97 0.16
CA GLU A 194 10.00 21.43 0.24
C GLU A 194 9.00 22.06 -0.73
N GLU A 195 8.87 21.49 -1.93
CA GLU A 195 7.95 21.95 -2.98
C GLU A 195 6.48 21.75 -2.59
N GLU A 196 6.21 20.82 -1.67
CA GLU A 196 4.87 20.47 -1.19
C GLU A 196 4.59 20.99 0.22
N ARG A 197 5.48 21.75 0.83
CA ARG A 197 5.22 22.34 2.14
C ARG A 197 4.07 23.34 2.07
N PRO A 198 3.21 23.42 3.11
CA PRO A 198 2.15 24.40 3.15
C PRO A 198 2.75 25.80 3.10
N GLN A 199 2.21 26.64 2.21
CA GLN A 199 2.64 28.02 2.09
C GLN A 199 1.62 28.92 2.76
N PHE A 200 2.13 29.85 3.55
CA PHE A 200 1.33 30.82 4.27
C PHE A 200 1.76 32.21 3.84
N GLU A 201 0.81 33.08 3.71
CA GLU A 201 1.02 34.51 3.50
C GLU A 201 0.44 35.26 4.71
N ASN A 202 1.16 36.26 5.17
CA ASN A 202 0.64 37.12 6.22
C ASN A 202 -0.07 38.30 5.51
N LYS A 203 -1.36 38.49 5.83
CA LYS A 203 -2.17 39.60 5.34
C LYS A 203 -2.46 40.56 6.48
N ILE A 204 -2.37 41.82 6.21
CA ILE A 204 -2.75 42.87 7.14
C ILE A 204 -4.23 43.19 6.89
N VAL A 205 -5.01 43.14 7.95
CA VAL A 205 -6.46 43.41 7.91
C VAL A 205 -6.71 44.81 8.44
N TYR A 206 -7.33 45.65 7.61
CA TYR A 206 -7.79 46.97 7.95
C TYR A 206 -9.32 47.01 7.89
N GLU A 207 -9.92 47.88 8.73
CA GLU A 207 -11.38 48.10 8.79
C GLU A 207 -11.68 49.59 8.62
N ARG A 208 -12.75 49.89 7.87
CA ARG A 208 -13.36 51.21 7.75
C ARG A 208 -14.86 51.07 7.56
N ASP A 209 -15.64 51.67 8.48
CA ASP A 209 -17.12 51.73 8.40
C ASP A 209 -17.80 50.38 8.19
N GLY A 210 -17.20 49.28 8.71
CA GLY A 210 -17.69 47.92 8.56
C GLY A 210 -17.19 47.22 7.24
N GLU A 211 -16.41 47.89 6.43
CA GLU A 211 -15.71 47.24 5.32
C GLU A 211 -14.35 46.73 5.76
N ILE A 212 -14.00 45.51 5.30
CA ILE A 212 -12.73 44.84 5.60
C ILE A 212 -11.87 44.86 4.35
N LEU A 213 -10.62 45.31 4.50
CA LEU A 213 -9.59 45.31 3.44
C LEU A 213 -8.44 44.41 3.90
N GLU A 214 -8.11 43.39 3.13
CA GLU A 214 -6.96 42.50 3.37
C GLU A 214 -5.85 42.81 2.36
N LEU A 215 -4.69 43.27 2.84
CA LEU A 215 -3.52 43.59 2.03
C LEU A 215 -2.36 42.65 2.31
N GLY A 216 -1.56 42.32 1.30
CA GLY A 216 -0.29 41.61 1.47
C GLY A 216 0.75 42.50 2.18
N LEU A 217 1.79 41.86 2.76
CA LEU A 217 2.87 42.63 3.42
C LEU A 217 3.66 43.51 2.47
N ASP A 218 3.63 43.20 1.16
CA ASP A 218 4.37 43.93 0.11
C ASP A 218 3.49 45.01 -0.58
N GLU A 219 2.23 45.14 -0.15
CA GLU A 219 1.31 46.15 -0.69
C GLU A 219 1.37 47.43 0.14
N ASP A 220 1.15 48.58 -0.50
CA ASP A 220 1.17 49.87 0.18
C ASP A 220 0.03 49.98 1.21
N ASP A 221 0.32 50.55 2.37
CA ASP A 221 -0.69 50.81 3.38
C ASP A 221 -1.83 51.70 2.83
N PRO A 222 -3.08 51.41 3.22
CA PRO A 222 -4.20 52.23 2.78
C PRO A 222 -4.13 53.63 3.40
N ASP A 223 -4.99 54.52 2.93
CA ASP A 223 -5.03 55.90 3.46
C ASP A 223 -5.41 55.93 4.96
N SER A 224 -5.17 57.08 5.59
CA SER A 224 -5.37 57.28 7.05
C SER A 224 -6.81 57.11 7.55
N THR A 225 -7.78 56.79 6.68
CA THR A 225 -9.17 56.50 7.04
C THR A 225 -9.38 55.05 7.44
N TRP A 226 -8.42 54.19 7.16
CA TRP A 226 -8.48 52.80 7.54
C TRP A 226 -7.78 52.52 8.87
N THR A 227 -8.38 51.71 9.69
CA THR A 227 -7.84 51.30 10.99
C THR A 227 -7.30 49.90 10.92
N TYR A 228 -6.03 49.68 11.33
CA TYR A 228 -5.46 48.37 11.47
C TYR A 228 -6.22 47.53 12.49
N VAL A 229 -6.58 46.30 12.14
CA VAL A 229 -7.29 45.37 13.04
C VAL A 229 -6.32 44.28 13.52
N GLU A 230 -5.76 43.50 12.59
CA GLU A 230 -4.89 42.38 12.91
C GLU A 230 -3.99 41.99 11.71
N THR A 231 -2.95 41.22 11.97
CA THR A 231 -2.21 40.49 10.93
C THR A 231 -2.65 39.04 10.93
N LYS A 232 -3.30 38.61 9.85
CA LYS A 232 -3.85 37.26 9.70
C LYS A 232 -2.92 36.41 8.84
N ARG A 233 -2.55 35.22 9.31
CA ARG A 233 -1.83 34.25 8.54
C ARG A 233 -2.80 33.40 7.70
N VAL A 234 -2.78 33.58 6.38
CA VAL A 234 -3.67 32.88 5.45
C VAL A 234 -2.89 31.78 4.75
N MET A 235 -3.45 30.57 4.69
CA MET A 235 -2.87 29.48 3.93
C MET A 235 -3.20 29.69 2.45
N ILE A 236 -2.15 29.90 1.62
CA ILE A 236 -2.28 30.10 0.16
C ILE A 236 -2.07 28.81 -0.62
N LYS A 237 -1.36 27.84 -0.02
CA LYS A 237 -1.17 26.51 -0.60
C LYS A 237 -1.31 25.47 0.51
N GLU A 238 -2.21 24.52 0.31
CA GLU A 238 -2.35 23.36 1.20
C GLU A 238 -1.11 22.46 1.06
N GLY A 239 -0.57 22.01 2.18
CA GLY A 239 0.61 21.14 2.19
C GLY A 239 0.31 19.74 1.65
N GLY A 240 1.28 19.17 0.95
CA GLY A 240 1.27 17.75 0.63
C GLY A 240 1.44 16.89 1.89
N LYS A 241 1.29 15.57 1.72
CA LYS A 241 1.56 14.60 2.78
C LYS A 241 2.93 13.96 2.54
N ALA A 242 3.69 13.79 3.62
CA ALA A 242 4.89 12.98 3.55
C ALA A 242 4.56 11.55 3.09
N LEU A 243 5.44 10.94 2.31
CA LEU A 243 5.25 9.59 1.76
C LEU A 243 5.08 8.53 2.89
N MET A 244 5.75 8.76 4.03
CA MET A 244 5.74 7.93 5.23
C MET A 244 5.19 8.71 6.44
N SER A 245 4.13 9.51 6.24
CA SER A 245 3.59 10.49 7.22
C SER A 245 3.23 9.92 8.58
N ASN A 246 2.88 8.63 8.66
CA ASN A 246 2.44 7.98 9.89
C ASN A 246 3.53 7.06 10.48
N PHE A 247 4.77 7.16 10.02
CA PHE A 247 5.87 6.41 10.60
C PHE A 247 6.40 7.15 11.82
N TYR A 248 6.12 6.60 13.00
CA TYR A 248 6.61 7.10 14.28
C TYR A 248 6.91 5.93 15.22
N ILE A 249 7.85 6.15 16.12
CA ILE A 249 8.28 5.19 17.16
C ILE A 249 8.25 5.94 18.49
N ILE A 250 7.33 5.57 19.37
CA ILE A 250 7.09 6.20 20.65
C ILE A 250 7.66 5.32 21.75
N ASP A 251 8.44 5.90 22.65
CA ASP A 251 8.98 5.20 23.81
C ASP A 251 7.95 5.06 24.96
N GLN A 252 8.37 4.43 26.06
CA GLN A 252 7.54 4.24 27.25
C GLN A 252 7.21 5.55 27.98
N ASN A 253 7.98 6.61 27.76
CA ASN A 253 7.76 7.95 28.32
C ASN A 253 6.83 8.79 27.44
N LYS A 254 6.33 8.23 26.33
CA LYS A 254 5.53 8.89 25.28
C LYS A 254 6.32 9.93 24.47
N GLU A 255 7.64 9.78 24.40
CA GLU A 255 8.50 10.60 23.55
C GLU A 255 8.66 9.95 22.17
N ASP A 256 8.61 10.77 21.12
CA ASP A 256 8.88 10.32 19.75
C ASP A 256 10.38 10.25 19.51
N ILE A 257 10.91 9.04 19.36
CA ILE A 257 12.31 8.78 19.12
C ILE A 257 12.63 8.48 17.65
N THR A 258 11.65 8.63 16.75
CA THR A 258 11.79 8.33 15.33
C THR A 258 12.98 9.04 14.71
N GLN A 259 13.10 10.35 14.97
CA GLN A 259 14.17 11.18 14.43
C GLN A 259 15.55 10.66 14.85
N ALA A 260 15.71 10.30 16.12
CA ALA A 260 16.98 9.79 16.65
C ALA A 260 17.39 8.47 15.96
N ILE A 261 16.40 7.59 15.66
CA ILE A 261 16.65 6.31 14.99
C ILE A 261 17.02 6.51 13.51
N VAL A 262 16.32 7.39 12.78
CA VAL A 262 16.56 7.58 11.35
C VAL A 262 17.79 8.46 11.06
N GLU A 263 18.25 9.25 12.02
CA GLU A 263 19.47 10.05 11.93
C GLU A 263 20.73 9.29 12.40
N ASP A 264 20.55 8.13 13.03
CA ASP A 264 21.68 7.30 13.42
C ASP A 264 22.46 6.83 12.20
N LYS A 265 23.76 7.15 12.18
CA LYS A 265 24.68 6.77 11.08
C LYS A 265 25.12 5.30 11.16
N GLY A 266 24.89 4.66 12.30
CA GLY A 266 25.16 3.25 12.54
C GLY A 266 24.09 2.34 11.93
N TYR A 267 24.08 1.11 12.42
CA TYR A 267 23.04 0.14 12.10
C TYR A 267 21.97 0.17 13.17
N SER A 268 20.70 0.17 12.74
CA SER A 268 19.55 0.06 13.63
C SER A 268 18.66 -1.10 13.18
N PHE A 269 18.44 -2.05 14.08
CA PHE A 269 17.56 -3.20 13.88
C PHE A 269 16.16 -2.83 14.37
N LEU A 270 15.17 -2.89 13.49
CA LEU A 270 13.77 -2.72 13.84
C LEU A 270 13.06 -4.08 13.77
N LEU A 271 12.72 -4.63 14.93
CA LEU A 271 11.84 -5.79 15.03
C LEU A 271 10.40 -5.28 14.99
N ILE A 272 9.72 -5.50 13.89
CA ILE A 272 8.35 -5.02 13.65
C ILE A 272 7.37 -6.12 14.03
N ALA A 273 6.55 -5.87 15.03
CA ALA A 273 5.51 -6.75 15.54
C ALA A 273 4.16 -6.04 15.56
N PRO A 274 3.43 -5.89 14.42
CA PRO A 274 2.18 -5.13 14.38
C PRO A 274 1.20 -5.51 15.50
N GLN A 275 1.08 -6.77 15.81
CA GLN A 275 0.28 -7.32 16.91
C GLN A 275 1.11 -8.37 17.66
N ILE A 276 1.81 -7.94 18.71
CA ILE A 276 2.79 -8.78 19.42
C ILE A 276 2.14 -10.02 20.07
N GLU A 277 0.89 -9.91 20.50
CA GLU A 277 0.11 -11.01 21.08
C GLU A 277 -0.17 -12.16 20.10
N ASN A 278 -0.17 -11.84 18.80
CA ASN A 278 -0.40 -12.80 17.71
C ASN A 278 0.92 -13.23 17.03
N ALA A 279 2.05 -12.80 17.56
CA ALA A 279 3.35 -13.09 16.98
C ALA A 279 3.79 -14.54 17.19
N THR A 280 4.44 -15.12 16.17
CA THR A 280 4.94 -16.49 16.21
C THR A 280 6.11 -16.60 17.17
N GLN A 281 6.02 -17.47 18.19
CA GLN A 281 7.05 -17.64 19.21
C GLN A 281 8.20 -18.59 18.80
N GLY A 282 8.05 -19.31 17.68
CA GLY A 282 9.04 -20.33 17.26
C GLY A 282 10.43 -19.79 16.88
N PHE A 283 10.58 -18.48 16.71
CA PHE A 283 11.84 -17.83 16.28
C PHE A 283 12.44 -16.91 17.32
N ILE A 284 12.00 -17.02 18.59
CA ILE A 284 12.47 -16.13 19.66
C ILE A 284 13.96 -16.32 19.91
N GLY A 285 14.48 -17.56 19.83
CA GLY A 285 15.91 -17.81 19.96
C GLY A 285 16.74 -17.02 18.97
N ASP A 286 16.36 -17.09 17.68
CA ASP A 286 17.06 -16.38 16.59
C ASP A 286 16.98 -14.84 16.79
N ILE A 287 15.83 -14.34 17.27
CA ILE A 287 15.64 -12.90 17.56
C ILE A 287 16.54 -12.45 18.72
N ASN A 288 16.63 -13.25 19.80
CA ASN A 288 17.48 -12.92 20.92
C ASN A 288 18.96 -12.94 20.53
N GLU A 289 19.40 -13.89 19.70
CA GLU A 289 20.77 -13.92 19.16
C GLU A 289 21.08 -12.66 18.32
N ILE A 290 20.11 -12.19 17.50
CA ILE A 290 20.27 -10.94 16.75
C ILE A 290 20.33 -9.74 17.69
N TYR A 291 19.56 -9.73 18.77
CA TYR A 291 19.61 -8.68 19.80
C TYR A 291 20.99 -8.65 20.50
N ASP A 292 21.49 -9.81 20.92
CA ASP A 292 22.80 -9.93 21.53
C ASP A 292 23.90 -9.42 20.59
N TYR A 293 23.85 -9.86 19.32
CA TYR A 293 24.78 -9.36 18.31
C TYR A 293 24.72 -7.84 18.14
N ALA A 294 23.51 -7.26 18.08
CA ALA A 294 23.35 -5.82 17.96
C ALA A 294 23.94 -5.08 19.16
N THR A 295 23.68 -5.58 20.36
CA THR A 295 24.17 -5.00 21.62
C THR A 295 25.68 -5.08 21.73
N GLU A 296 26.29 -6.23 21.43
CA GLU A 296 27.75 -6.44 21.46
C GLU A 296 28.49 -5.51 20.47
N ASN A 297 27.86 -5.17 19.34
CA ASN A 297 28.44 -4.28 18.33
C ASN A 297 28.05 -2.81 18.51
N GLY A 298 27.28 -2.47 19.55
CA GLY A 298 26.83 -1.10 19.80
C GLY A 298 25.82 -0.58 18.79
N TYR A 299 25.04 -1.48 18.17
CA TYR A 299 23.95 -1.13 17.23
C TYR A 299 22.63 -0.96 17.97
N GLY A 300 21.76 -0.09 17.45
CA GLY A 300 20.42 0.07 17.98
C GLY A 300 19.53 -1.14 17.69
N PHE A 301 18.74 -1.58 18.67
CA PHE A 301 17.72 -2.61 18.49
C PHE A 301 16.38 -2.13 19.08
N TYR A 302 15.33 -2.10 18.27
CA TYR A 302 14.04 -1.52 18.62
C TYR A 302 12.92 -2.47 18.22
N CYS A 303 12.19 -3.01 19.21
CA CYS A 303 10.98 -3.78 18.96
C CYS A 303 9.78 -2.82 18.90
N VAL A 304 9.10 -2.72 17.76
CA VAL A 304 7.99 -1.77 17.55
C VAL A 304 6.70 -2.51 17.35
N THR A 305 5.67 -2.18 18.16
CA THR A 305 4.33 -2.80 18.13
C THR A 305 3.23 -1.77 18.25
N SER A 306 2.00 -2.12 17.84
CA SER A 306 0.80 -1.34 18.14
C SER A 306 0.02 -1.86 19.37
N SER A 307 0.45 -2.99 19.92
CA SER A 307 -0.23 -3.67 21.01
C SER A 307 -0.11 -2.90 22.35
N ASP A 308 -1.05 -3.12 23.23
CA ASP A 308 -1.11 -2.46 24.53
C ASP A 308 0.00 -2.96 25.49
N THR A 309 0.14 -2.25 26.60
CA THR A 309 1.18 -2.57 27.61
C THR A 309 0.96 -3.94 28.28
N THR A 310 -0.28 -4.47 28.27
CA THR A 310 -0.57 -5.79 28.82
C THR A 310 -0.03 -6.89 27.93
N ALA A 311 -0.27 -6.78 26.61
CA ALA A 311 0.27 -7.70 25.62
C ALA A 311 1.81 -7.64 25.58
N GLN A 312 2.39 -6.44 25.67
CA GLN A 312 3.86 -6.25 25.72
C GLN A 312 4.47 -6.93 26.95
N LYS A 313 3.89 -6.77 28.13
CA LYS A 313 4.37 -7.46 29.36
C LYS A 313 4.25 -8.97 29.23
N SER A 314 3.08 -9.46 28.75
CA SER A 314 2.90 -10.89 28.52
C SER A 314 3.93 -11.46 27.55
N TRP A 315 4.29 -10.71 26.50
CA TRP A 315 5.36 -11.09 25.58
C TRP A 315 6.70 -11.24 26.30
N ILE A 316 7.12 -10.23 27.06
CA ILE A 316 8.39 -10.24 27.82
C ILE A 316 8.42 -11.43 28.79
N ASP A 317 7.34 -11.65 29.54
CA ASP A 317 7.23 -12.74 30.53
C ASP A 317 7.34 -14.13 29.88
N HIS A 318 6.80 -14.31 28.68
CA HIS A 318 6.82 -15.60 27.98
C HIS A 318 8.09 -15.86 27.18
N THR A 319 8.73 -14.80 26.67
CA THR A 319 9.87 -14.92 25.75
C THR A 319 11.21 -14.67 26.41
N GLY A 320 11.21 -14.05 27.59
CA GLY A 320 12.43 -13.59 28.25
C GLY A 320 13.14 -12.47 27.47
N ALA A 321 12.42 -11.72 26.63
CA ALA A 321 12.99 -10.66 25.81
C ALA A 321 13.61 -9.56 26.68
N GLU A 322 14.89 -9.24 26.45
CA GLU A 322 15.64 -8.18 27.14
C GLU A 322 15.60 -6.84 26.37
N TYR A 323 15.14 -6.86 25.12
CA TYR A 323 15.04 -5.65 24.31
C TYR A 323 13.83 -4.78 24.70
N SER A 324 13.99 -3.48 24.52
CA SER A 324 12.92 -2.50 24.77
C SER A 324 11.84 -2.58 23.70
N ILE A 325 10.57 -2.42 24.12
CA ILE A 325 9.40 -2.41 23.24
C ILE A 325 8.88 -0.98 23.14
N TYR A 326 8.62 -0.55 21.92
CA TYR A 326 8.16 0.78 21.51
C TYR A 326 6.81 0.69 20.84
N ASN A 327 6.07 1.79 20.82
CA ASN A 327 4.76 1.86 20.16
C ASN A 327 4.84 2.53 18.79
N GLY A 328 4.06 2.00 17.84
CA GLY A 328 3.91 2.54 16.51
C GLY A 328 2.50 2.34 15.96
N ASP A 329 2.19 2.96 14.81
CA ASP A 329 0.90 2.81 14.15
C ASP A 329 0.75 1.43 13.50
N GLU A 330 -0.30 0.69 13.84
CA GLU A 330 -0.54 -0.68 13.34
C GLU A 330 -0.54 -0.75 11.80
N ARG A 331 -1.24 0.17 11.15
CA ARG A 331 -1.37 0.20 9.69
C ARG A 331 -0.02 0.45 9.03
N THR A 332 0.76 1.35 9.60
CA THR A 332 2.12 1.66 9.16
C THR A 332 3.03 0.46 9.35
N LEU A 333 3.03 -0.17 10.52
CA LEU A 333 3.84 -1.36 10.80
C LEU A 333 3.51 -2.51 9.84
N LYS A 334 2.22 -2.77 9.56
CA LYS A 334 1.76 -3.72 8.53
C LYS A 334 2.20 -3.32 7.11
N THR A 335 2.46 -2.04 6.87
CA THR A 335 2.98 -1.55 5.58
C THR A 335 4.50 -1.66 5.52
N VAL A 336 5.20 -1.43 6.61
CA VAL A 336 6.67 -1.59 6.70
C VAL A 336 7.06 -3.02 6.37
N VAL A 337 6.39 -4.00 7.00
CA VAL A 337 6.65 -5.43 6.77
C VAL A 337 5.35 -6.22 6.73
N ARG A 338 5.22 -7.17 5.80
CA ARG A 338 4.06 -8.07 5.68
C ARG A 338 4.28 -9.36 6.49
N SER A 339 4.74 -9.21 7.72
CA SER A 339 5.00 -10.32 8.64
C SER A 339 4.77 -9.86 10.08
N ASN A 340 4.26 -10.71 10.91
CA ASN A 340 4.11 -10.47 12.34
C ASN A 340 4.87 -11.57 13.11
N LEU A 341 6.12 -11.41 13.24
CA LEU A 341 7.24 -10.54 13.28
C LEU A 341 7.96 -10.33 11.94
N GLY A 342 8.63 -9.20 11.80
CA GLY A 342 9.54 -8.95 10.68
C GLY A 342 10.74 -8.12 11.14
N LEU A 343 11.91 -8.39 10.57
CA LEU A 343 13.14 -7.66 10.88
C LEU A 343 13.48 -6.70 9.74
N VAL A 344 13.71 -5.45 10.08
CA VAL A 344 14.15 -4.41 9.16
C VAL A 344 15.49 -3.85 9.65
N LEU A 345 16.48 -3.82 8.77
CA LEU A 345 17.79 -3.25 9.08
C LEU A 345 17.90 -1.90 8.39
N LEU A 346 18.13 -0.87 9.20
CA LEU A 346 18.43 0.48 8.75
C LEU A 346 19.93 0.75 8.85
N LYS A 347 20.41 1.63 7.97
CA LYS A 347 21.72 2.25 8.05
C LYS A 347 21.62 3.69 7.55
N ASP A 348 22.00 4.66 8.38
CA ASP A 348 21.90 6.09 8.04
C ASP A 348 20.50 6.46 7.47
N GLY A 349 19.45 6.00 8.15
CA GLY A 349 18.05 6.22 7.77
C GLY A 349 17.54 5.45 6.56
N LYS A 350 18.38 4.62 5.91
CA LYS A 350 17.98 3.82 4.73
C LYS A 350 17.70 2.38 5.08
N ILE A 351 16.64 1.83 4.53
CA ILE A 351 16.31 0.40 4.65
C ILE A 351 17.29 -0.39 3.77
N ILE A 352 18.17 -1.15 4.38
CA ILE A 352 19.17 -1.96 3.65
C ILE A 352 18.78 -3.43 3.55
N LYS A 353 17.94 -3.93 4.45
CA LYS A 353 17.47 -5.31 4.45
C LYS A 353 16.13 -5.46 5.15
N LYS A 354 15.31 -6.39 4.66
CA LYS A 354 14.04 -6.79 5.28
C LYS A 354 13.93 -8.31 5.27
N ARG A 355 13.45 -8.87 6.36
CA ARG A 355 13.25 -10.32 6.54
C ARG A 355 11.92 -10.59 7.23
N SER A 356 11.25 -11.67 6.85
CA SER A 356 10.21 -12.26 7.68
C SER A 356 10.85 -13.17 8.73
N THR A 357 10.07 -13.60 9.72
CA THR A 357 10.51 -14.59 10.71
C THR A 357 11.00 -15.89 10.09
N TYR A 358 10.45 -16.28 8.94
CA TYR A 358 10.79 -17.54 8.27
C TYR A 358 12.12 -17.51 7.48
N ASN A 359 12.79 -16.37 7.39
CA ASN A 359 14.07 -16.23 6.70
C ASN A 359 15.02 -15.27 7.43
N LEU A 360 14.97 -15.29 8.78
CA LEU A 360 15.99 -14.61 9.59
C LEU A 360 17.39 -15.10 9.21
N PRO A 361 18.42 -14.27 9.35
CA PRO A 361 19.78 -14.70 9.03
C PRO A 361 20.19 -15.82 9.97
N ASP A 362 20.67 -16.93 9.42
CA ASP A 362 21.52 -17.86 10.14
C ASP A 362 22.87 -17.14 10.44
N GLN A 363 23.57 -17.54 11.49
CA GLN A 363 24.85 -16.96 11.94
C GLN A 363 25.87 -16.76 10.83
#